data_2136e954c19549c7059cac999582bd17
#
_entry.id   2136e954c19549c7059cac999582bd17
#
_cell.length_a   1.000
_cell.length_b   1.000
_cell.length_c   1.000
_cell.angle_alpha   90.00
_cell.angle_beta   90.00
_cell.angle_gamma   90.00
#
_symmetry.space_group_name_H-M   'P 1'
#
loop_
_entity.id
_entity.type
_entity.pdbx_description
1 polymer ?
#
loop_
_entity_poly.entity_id
_entity_poly.type
_entity_poly.pdbx_seq_one_letter_code
_entity_poly.pdbx_strand_id
1 'polypeptide(L)'
;TRQTINGMNNFIYHNPTELVFGKGQIARLAKLIPADKRIMITFGGGSVKRNGVYEQVIRALEGREVVEFWGIEANPSVETLRRAIALGKERRVDFLLAVGGGSVIDGTKLIAAGLLYEGDAWEIVLKGKAGKTVPLATVLTMSATGSEMNNGAVISRYETKEKYAFYGDYPVFSILDPETLYSLPVRQIACGLSDTFVHVLEQYMTTPGQSRLMDRWAEGILHTVIEIAPRALAEPRDYAVMSEYMLAATLALNDMIRMGVTQDWATHMI
;
A
#
# COMPACT_ATOMS: atom_id res chain seq x y z
N THR A 1 24.19 -4.29 -32.65
CA THR A 1 25.08 -3.91 -31.53
C THR A 1 24.78 -4.81 -30.36
N ARG A 2 25.72 -5.63 -29.90
CA ARG A 2 25.59 -6.44 -28.68
C ARG A 2 25.58 -5.43 -27.52
N GLN A 3 24.42 -5.22 -26.86
CA GLN A 3 24.36 -4.49 -25.60
C GLN A 3 25.23 -5.24 -24.59
N THR A 4 26.20 -4.56 -24.02
CA THR A 4 27.02 -5.08 -22.93
C THR A 4 26.13 -5.30 -21.73
N ILE A 5 26.10 -6.50 -21.16
CA ILE A 5 25.40 -6.77 -19.90
C ILE A 5 26.37 -6.35 -18.80
N ASN A 6 26.01 -5.29 -18.05
CA ASN A 6 26.83 -4.77 -16.95
C ASN A 6 26.76 -5.60 -15.66
N GLY A 7 25.89 -6.61 -15.65
CA GLY A 7 25.66 -7.47 -14.52
C GLY A 7 24.71 -6.88 -13.46
N MET A 8 24.06 -7.76 -12.73
CA MET A 8 23.12 -7.42 -11.67
C MET A 8 23.88 -7.09 -10.38
N ASN A 9 23.37 -6.13 -9.62
CA ASN A 9 23.84 -5.89 -8.26
C ASN A 9 23.41 -7.05 -7.33
N ASN A 10 24.13 -7.24 -6.23
CA ASN A 10 23.69 -8.16 -5.18
C ASN A 10 22.37 -7.67 -4.57
N PHE A 11 21.47 -8.58 -4.32
CA PHE A 11 20.19 -8.26 -3.70
C PHE A 11 19.70 -9.40 -2.79
N ILE A 12 18.79 -9.05 -1.89
CA ILE A 12 17.96 -10.00 -1.13
C ILE A 12 16.51 -9.65 -1.50
N TYR A 13 15.77 -10.65 -1.95
CA TYR A 13 14.33 -10.52 -2.18
C TYR A 13 13.56 -11.30 -1.13
N HIS A 14 12.71 -10.62 -0.41
CA HIS A 14 11.80 -11.21 0.55
C HIS A 14 10.54 -10.35 0.60
N ASN A 15 9.39 -10.94 0.27
CA ASN A 15 8.10 -10.29 0.42
C ASN A 15 7.15 -11.27 1.14
N PRO A 16 6.91 -11.05 2.45
CA PRO A 16 6.13 -11.97 3.28
C PRO A 16 4.62 -11.77 3.15
N THR A 17 4.16 -10.78 2.40
CA THR A 17 2.73 -10.45 2.30
C THR A 17 1.97 -11.52 1.53
N GLU A 18 0.98 -12.14 2.16
CA GLU A 18 0.01 -12.99 1.45
C GLU A 18 -0.92 -12.11 0.62
N LEU A 19 -0.92 -12.29 -0.69
CA LEU A 19 -1.78 -11.55 -1.61
C LEU A 19 -3.09 -12.32 -1.82
N VAL A 20 -4.20 -11.77 -1.34
CA VAL A 20 -5.54 -12.36 -1.44
C VAL A 20 -6.34 -11.60 -2.49
N PHE A 21 -6.34 -12.11 -3.71
CA PHE A 21 -6.89 -11.41 -4.87
C PHE A 21 -8.21 -12.01 -5.34
N GLY A 22 -9.15 -11.13 -5.70
CA GLY A 22 -10.37 -11.49 -6.42
C GLY A 22 -11.65 -10.98 -5.78
N LYS A 23 -12.73 -11.18 -6.50
CA LYS A 23 -14.09 -10.78 -6.12
C LYS A 23 -14.55 -11.47 -4.83
N GLY A 24 -15.12 -10.69 -3.90
CA GLY A 24 -15.70 -11.21 -2.66
C GLY A 24 -14.68 -11.65 -1.61
N GLN A 25 -13.39 -11.39 -1.81
CA GLN A 25 -12.34 -11.86 -0.90
C GLN A 25 -12.33 -11.16 0.46
N ILE A 26 -13.02 -10.02 0.63
CA ILE A 26 -13.14 -9.33 1.94
C ILE A 26 -13.73 -10.27 3.00
N ALA A 27 -14.65 -11.14 2.64
CA ALA A 27 -15.23 -12.14 3.56
C ALA A 27 -14.20 -13.06 4.23
N ARG A 28 -13.01 -13.21 3.63
CA ARG A 28 -11.93 -14.04 4.19
C ARG A 28 -11.28 -13.43 5.44
N LEU A 29 -11.51 -12.15 5.75
CA LEU A 29 -11.04 -11.52 6.99
C LEU A 29 -11.38 -12.35 8.24
N ALA A 30 -12.57 -12.97 8.26
CA ALA A 30 -13.01 -13.84 9.35
C ALA A 30 -12.04 -14.98 9.65
N LYS A 31 -11.32 -15.48 8.63
CA LYS A 31 -10.37 -16.60 8.75
C LYS A 31 -8.90 -16.15 8.79
N LEU A 32 -8.59 -15.03 8.14
CA LEU A 32 -7.22 -14.54 8.02
C LEU A 32 -6.72 -13.85 9.29
N ILE A 33 -7.60 -13.19 10.03
CA ILE A 33 -7.23 -12.56 11.31
C ILE A 33 -7.47 -13.54 12.45
N PRO A 34 -6.46 -13.91 13.27
CA PRO A 34 -6.63 -14.81 14.40
C PRO A 34 -7.74 -14.34 15.36
N ALA A 35 -8.53 -15.28 15.89
CA ALA A 35 -9.75 -14.99 16.63
C ALA A 35 -9.55 -14.22 17.97
N ASP A 36 -8.35 -14.34 18.53
CA ASP A 36 -7.97 -13.73 19.82
C ASP A 36 -7.50 -12.27 19.71
N LYS A 37 -7.43 -11.72 18.50
CA LYS A 37 -6.88 -10.38 18.26
C LYS A 37 -7.85 -9.26 18.62
N ARG A 38 -7.30 -8.21 19.24
CA ARG A 38 -7.94 -6.90 19.43
C ARG A 38 -7.56 -6.02 18.25
N ILE A 39 -8.53 -5.78 17.40
CA ILE A 39 -8.32 -5.19 16.08
C ILE A 39 -8.60 -3.70 16.13
N MET A 40 -7.69 -2.88 15.62
CA MET A 40 -8.04 -1.52 15.19
C MET A 40 -8.17 -1.50 13.67
N ILE A 41 -9.32 -1.06 13.18
CA ILE A 41 -9.53 -0.80 11.76
C ILE A 41 -9.29 0.69 11.51
N THR A 42 -8.41 0.99 10.58
CA THR A 42 -8.09 2.37 10.18
C THR A 42 -8.73 2.72 8.85
N PHE A 43 -9.30 3.92 8.78
CA PHE A 43 -10.03 4.43 7.62
C PHE A 43 -9.60 5.86 7.27
N GLY A 44 -9.85 6.24 6.02
CA GLY A 44 -9.73 7.62 5.57
C GLY A 44 -11.01 8.44 5.79
N GLY A 45 -11.40 9.23 4.80
CA GLY A 45 -12.51 10.20 4.88
C GLY A 45 -13.94 9.64 4.72
N GLY A 46 -14.13 8.31 4.76
CA GLY A 46 -15.47 7.70 4.79
C GLY A 46 -16.05 7.28 3.44
N SER A 47 -15.29 7.30 2.36
CA SER A 47 -15.74 6.80 1.04
C SER A 47 -16.16 5.33 1.09
N VAL A 48 -15.53 4.54 1.92
CA VAL A 48 -15.80 3.10 2.13
C VAL A 48 -17.22 2.81 2.66
N LYS A 49 -17.87 3.78 3.30
CA LYS A 49 -19.28 3.67 3.72
C LYS A 49 -20.25 3.81 2.55
N ARG A 50 -19.85 4.52 1.49
CA ARG A 50 -20.70 4.74 0.32
C ARG A 50 -20.58 3.65 -0.73
N ASN A 51 -19.51 2.88 -0.72
CA ASN A 51 -19.25 1.85 -1.74
C ASN A 51 -19.46 0.41 -1.25
N GLY A 52 -19.96 0.23 -0.02
CA GLY A 52 -20.26 -1.07 0.56
C GLY A 52 -19.05 -1.85 1.09
N VAL A 53 -17.84 -1.28 1.05
CA VAL A 53 -16.64 -1.94 1.59
C VAL A 53 -16.71 -2.01 3.11
N TYR A 54 -17.14 -0.92 3.76
CA TYR A 54 -17.29 -0.86 5.22
C TYR A 54 -18.20 -1.99 5.73
N GLU A 55 -19.39 -2.14 5.15
CA GLU A 55 -20.38 -3.15 5.55
C GLU A 55 -19.82 -4.58 5.35
N GLN A 56 -19.05 -4.82 4.30
CA GLN A 56 -18.42 -6.12 4.06
C GLN A 56 -17.35 -6.42 5.13
N VAL A 57 -16.52 -5.43 5.48
CA VAL A 57 -15.48 -5.56 6.50
C VAL A 57 -16.10 -5.84 7.88
N ILE A 58 -17.09 -5.03 8.30
CA ILE A 58 -17.75 -5.18 9.60
C ILE A 58 -18.47 -6.51 9.69
N ARG A 59 -19.16 -6.95 8.62
CA ARG A 59 -19.82 -8.27 8.59
C ARG A 59 -18.82 -9.41 8.71
N ALA A 60 -17.67 -9.30 8.05
CA ALA A 60 -16.63 -10.33 8.13
C ALA A 60 -15.99 -10.42 9.54
N LEU A 61 -16.04 -9.36 10.31
CA LEU A 61 -15.49 -9.26 11.67
C LEU A 61 -16.57 -9.26 12.76
N GLU A 62 -17.80 -9.68 12.42
CA GLU A 62 -18.89 -9.76 13.40
C GLU A 62 -18.50 -10.62 14.60
N GLY A 63 -18.80 -10.14 15.80
CA GLY A 63 -18.44 -10.81 17.06
C GLY A 63 -16.97 -10.66 17.49
N ARG A 64 -16.17 -9.88 16.76
CA ARG A 64 -14.77 -9.59 17.10
C ARG A 64 -14.64 -8.31 17.94
N GLU A 65 -13.59 -8.25 18.74
CA GLU A 65 -13.22 -7.02 19.45
C GLU A 65 -12.56 -6.04 18.46
N VAL A 66 -13.29 -4.99 18.09
CA VAL A 66 -12.89 -4.03 17.06
C VAL A 66 -12.98 -2.61 17.60
N VAL A 67 -11.94 -1.83 17.33
CA VAL A 67 -11.86 -0.38 17.50
C VAL A 67 -11.74 0.29 16.15
N GLU A 68 -12.53 1.29 15.84
CA GLU A 68 -12.44 2.04 14.58
C GLU A 68 -11.67 3.34 14.78
N PHE A 69 -10.78 3.66 13.85
CA PHE A 69 -10.13 4.96 13.75
C PHE A 69 -10.36 5.56 12.37
N TRP A 70 -10.97 6.73 12.33
CA TRP A 70 -11.35 7.46 11.13
C TRP A 70 -10.53 8.72 10.93
N GLY A 71 -10.41 9.15 9.67
CA GLY A 71 -9.87 10.46 9.33
C GLY A 71 -8.37 10.47 9.03
N ILE A 72 -7.79 9.33 8.63
CA ILE A 72 -6.44 9.37 8.05
C ILE A 72 -6.56 10.06 6.69
N GLU A 73 -5.96 11.22 6.60
CA GLU A 73 -5.97 12.09 5.43
C GLU A 73 -5.01 11.66 4.32
N ALA A 74 -5.21 12.18 3.12
CA ALA A 74 -4.20 12.08 2.07
C ALA A 74 -2.90 12.74 2.55
N ASN A 75 -1.73 12.11 2.28
CA ASN A 75 -0.45 12.44 2.91
C ASN A 75 -0.57 12.43 4.45
N PRO A 76 -0.67 11.25 5.05
CA PRO A 76 -1.03 11.09 6.46
C PRO A 76 -0.07 11.85 7.37
N SER A 77 -0.63 12.60 8.33
CA SER A 77 0.16 13.42 9.24
C SER A 77 0.44 12.69 10.55
N VAL A 78 1.62 12.92 11.10
CA VAL A 78 1.98 12.37 12.42
C VAL A 78 1.02 12.86 13.51
N GLU A 79 0.48 14.08 13.37
CA GLU A 79 -0.48 14.66 14.30
C GLU A 79 -1.75 13.79 14.39
N THR A 80 -2.30 13.37 13.27
CA THR A 80 -3.43 12.44 13.22
C THR A 80 -3.06 11.08 13.76
N LEU A 81 -1.90 10.55 13.38
CA LEU A 81 -1.48 9.20 13.74
C LEU A 81 -1.14 9.07 15.23
N ARG A 82 -0.67 10.12 15.90
CA ARG A 82 -0.49 10.16 17.36
C ARG A 82 -1.80 9.86 18.10
N ARG A 83 -2.93 10.39 17.61
CA ARG A 83 -4.26 10.09 18.19
C ARG A 83 -4.64 8.62 18.05
N ALA A 84 -4.37 8.05 16.88
CA ALA A 84 -4.61 6.62 16.64
C ALA A 84 -3.74 5.73 17.55
N ILE A 85 -2.46 6.08 17.69
CA ILE A 85 -1.52 5.37 18.57
C ILE A 85 -2.00 5.44 20.04
N ALA A 86 -2.39 6.61 20.50
CA ALA A 86 -2.91 6.78 21.88
C ALA A 86 -4.15 5.91 22.12
N LEU A 87 -5.12 5.93 21.20
CA LEU A 87 -6.32 5.09 21.26
C LEU A 87 -5.95 3.60 21.22
N GLY A 88 -5.02 3.21 20.35
CA GLY A 88 -4.60 1.82 20.24
C GLY A 88 -3.90 1.29 21.50
N LYS A 89 -3.07 2.12 22.15
CA LYS A 89 -2.45 1.78 23.45
C LYS A 89 -3.51 1.65 24.56
N GLU A 90 -4.45 2.60 24.65
CA GLU A 90 -5.57 2.55 25.61
C GLU A 90 -6.38 1.26 25.45
N ARG A 91 -6.71 0.89 24.23
CA ARG A 91 -7.51 -0.29 23.88
C ARG A 91 -6.71 -1.58 23.77
N ARG A 92 -5.41 -1.53 24.03
CA ARG A 92 -4.49 -2.68 23.94
C ARG A 92 -4.58 -3.41 22.61
N VAL A 93 -4.65 -2.64 21.52
CA VAL A 93 -4.70 -3.17 20.16
C VAL A 93 -3.44 -3.97 19.85
N ASP A 94 -3.60 -5.15 19.27
CA ASP A 94 -2.51 -6.06 18.91
C ASP A 94 -2.59 -6.56 17.46
N PHE A 95 -3.53 -6.01 16.67
CA PHE A 95 -3.63 -6.22 15.23
C PHE A 95 -4.25 -4.98 14.55
N LEU A 96 -3.74 -4.61 13.40
CA LEU A 96 -4.23 -3.48 12.61
C LEU A 96 -4.78 -3.94 11.27
N LEU A 97 -5.91 -3.36 10.86
CA LEU A 97 -6.50 -3.56 9.53
C LEU A 97 -6.67 -2.19 8.85
N ALA A 98 -5.86 -1.92 7.85
CA ALA A 98 -6.00 -0.72 7.03
C ALA A 98 -7.05 -0.94 5.94
N VAL A 99 -8.12 -0.16 5.93
CA VAL A 99 -9.17 -0.20 4.90
C VAL A 99 -9.17 1.11 4.15
N GLY A 100 -8.48 1.15 3.02
CA GLY A 100 -8.27 2.38 2.27
C GLY A 100 -7.25 2.28 1.16
N GLY A 101 -6.78 3.41 0.69
CA GLY A 101 -5.66 3.53 -0.25
C GLY A 101 -4.31 3.66 0.46
N GLY A 102 -3.27 3.96 -0.31
CA GLY A 102 -1.89 4.05 0.18
C GLY A 102 -1.69 4.93 1.40
N SER A 103 -2.34 6.09 1.49
CA SER A 103 -2.22 6.99 2.64
C SER A 103 -2.72 6.35 3.95
N VAL A 104 -3.83 5.61 3.90
CA VAL A 104 -4.34 4.88 5.07
C VAL A 104 -3.37 3.76 5.46
N ILE A 105 -2.83 3.06 4.48
CA ILE A 105 -1.87 1.97 4.71
C ILE A 105 -0.57 2.52 5.29
N ASP A 106 -0.02 3.59 4.71
CA ASP A 106 1.20 4.26 5.20
C ASP A 106 1.03 4.72 6.65
N GLY A 107 -0.09 5.41 6.95
CA GLY A 107 -0.41 5.81 8.31
C GLY A 107 -0.50 4.62 9.26
N THR A 108 -1.10 3.52 8.81
CA THR A 108 -1.24 2.31 9.62
C THR A 108 0.10 1.64 9.92
N LYS A 109 1.07 1.71 8.98
CA LYS A 109 2.45 1.24 9.24
C LYS A 109 3.12 2.02 10.38
N LEU A 110 2.90 3.35 10.44
CA LEU A 110 3.41 4.14 11.57
C LEU A 110 2.67 3.83 12.87
N ILE A 111 1.35 3.63 12.82
CA ILE A 111 0.58 3.20 13.99
C ILE A 111 1.12 1.87 14.51
N ALA A 112 1.37 0.90 13.63
CA ALA A 112 1.90 -0.42 13.99
C ALA A 112 3.21 -0.34 14.77
N ALA A 113 4.12 0.53 14.35
CA ALA A 113 5.37 0.78 15.05
C ALA A 113 5.17 1.58 16.34
N GLY A 114 4.32 2.61 16.30
CA GLY A 114 4.07 3.51 17.42
C GLY A 114 3.39 2.84 18.62
N LEU A 115 2.59 1.79 18.39
CA LEU A 115 1.95 1.03 19.48
C LEU A 115 2.97 0.36 20.41
N LEU A 116 4.12 -0.01 19.89
CA LEU A 116 5.20 -0.67 20.65
C LEU A 116 6.38 0.26 20.97
N TYR A 117 6.28 1.53 20.60
CA TYR A 117 7.33 2.53 20.82
C TYR A 117 7.01 3.41 22.03
N GLU A 118 8.00 3.62 22.91
CA GLU A 118 7.83 4.43 24.14
C GLU A 118 7.94 5.95 23.88
N GLY A 119 8.60 6.35 22.79
CA GLY A 119 8.79 7.75 22.42
C GLY A 119 7.72 8.29 21.49
N ASP A 120 7.99 9.45 20.90
CA ASP A 120 7.12 10.07 19.90
C ASP A 120 7.23 9.36 18.54
N ALA A 121 6.09 9.15 17.88
CA ALA A 121 6.06 8.46 16.58
C ALA A 121 6.89 9.14 15.49
N TRP A 122 7.07 10.46 15.56
CA TRP A 122 7.91 11.19 14.61
C TRP A 122 9.39 10.77 14.68
N GLU A 123 9.87 10.38 15.85
CA GLU A 123 11.23 9.85 15.99
C GLU A 123 11.46 8.57 15.16
N ILE A 124 10.42 7.74 14.99
CA ILE A 124 10.49 6.56 14.14
C ILE A 124 10.71 6.98 12.68
N VAL A 125 9.97 7.99 12.24
CA VAL A 125 10.08 8.54 10.88
C VAL A 125 11.46 9.13 10.65
N LEU A 126 11.98 9.93 11.60
CA LEU A 126 13.32 10.53 11.52
C LEU A 126 14.45 9.48 11.53
N LYS A 127 14.27 8.35 12.21
CA LYS A 127 15.21 7.22 12.18
C LYS A 127 15.17 6.47 10.83
N GLY A 128 14.15 6.71 10.00
CA GLY A 128 13.97 6.08 8.70
C GLY A 128 13.58 4.61 8.75
N LYS A 129 13.46 4.00 9.92
CA LYS A 129 13.13 2.59 10.09
C LYS A 129 12.43 2.33 11.41
N ALA A 130 11.37 1.52 11.37
CA ALA A 130 10.72 1.01 12.56
C ALA A 130 11.55 -0.11 13.23
N GLY A 131 11.36 -0.25 14.54
CA GLY A 131 11.78 -1.41 15.31
C GLY A 131 10.72 -2.51 15.24
N LYS A 132 10.24 -2.94 16.42
CA LYS A 132 9.11 -3.89 16.52
C LYS A 132 7.81 -3.22 16.11
N THR A 133 6.92 -3.98 15.48
CA THR A 133 5.58 -3.54 15.07
C THR A 133 4.53 -4.57 15.51
N VAL A 134 3.31 -4.13 15.70
CA VAL A 134 2.18 -5.06 15.72
C VAL A 134 1.85 -5.48 14.28
N PRO A 135 1.35 -6.70 14.04
CA PRO A 135 0.99 -7.14 12.70
C PRO A 135 -0.11 -6.25 12.12
N LEU A 136 -0.01 -5.98 10.82
CA LEU A 136 -1.02 -5.23 10.06
C LEU A 136 -1.41 -5.99 8.80
N ALA A 137 -2.65 -5.78 8.37
CA ALA A 137 -3.19 -6.28 7.12
C ALA A 137 -3.94 -5.15 6.39
N THR A 138 -4.28 -5.36 5.13
CA THR A 138 -4.95 -4.34 4.33
C THR A 138 -6.15 -4.87 3.56
N VAL A 139 -7.14 -3.99 3.35
CA VAL A 139 -8.17 -4.09 2.32
C VAL A 139 -7.98 -2.87 1.42
N LEU A 140 -7.47 -3.09 0.22
CA LEU A 140 -7.13 -2.02 -0.71
C LEU A 140 -8.38 -1.46 -1.38
N THR A 141 -8.54 -0.14 -1.38
CA THR A 141 -9.68 0.54 -2.02
C THR A 141 -9.27 1.56 -3.07
N MET A 142 -7.98 1.80 -3.25
CA MET A 142 -7.41 2.66 -4.28
C MET A 142 -6.01 2.17 -4.62
N SER A 143 -5.83 1.75 -5.87
CA SER A 143 -4.56 1.25 -6.39
C SER A 143 -3.69 2.38 -6.94
N ALA A 144 -2.49 2.52 -6.43
CA ALA A 144 -1.47 3.45 -6.89
C ALA A 144 -0.09 3.10 -6.30
N THR A 145 0.06 3.22 -4.98
CA THR A 145 1.34 3.27 -4.26
C THR A 145 2.01 1.92 -4.03
N GLY A 146 1.31 0.80 -4.21
CA GLY A 146 1.82 -0.53 -3.85
C GLY A 146 2.07 -0.74 -2.35
N SER A 147 1.64 0.19 -1.49
CA SER A 147 1.87 0.13 -0.03
C SER A 147 1.29 -1.14 0.62
N GLU A 148 0.29 -1.75 0.00
CA GLU A 148 -0.31 -3.02 0.41
C GLU A 148 0.64 -4.22 0.29
N MET A 149 1.76 -4.08 -0.42
CA MET A 149 2.71 -5.18 -0.62
C MET A 149 4.17 -4.71 -0.54
N ASN A 150 4.44 -3.64 0.20
CA ASN A 150 5.80 -3.18 0.53
C ASN A 150 5.85 -2.72 1.99
N ASN A 151 7.04 -2.39 2.48
CA ASN A 151 7.25 -1.93 3.85
C ASN A 151 7.55 -0.42 3.95
N GLY A 152 7.59 0.29 2.83
CA GLY A 152 7.76 1.74 2.81
C GLY A 152 6.50 2.48 3.24
N ALA A 153 6.66 3.64 3.82
CA ALA A 153 5.58 4.57 4.13
C ALA A 153 6.10 6.01 4.14
N VAL A 154 5.25 6.95 3.77
CA VAL A 154 5.60 8.37 3.73
C VAL A 154 4.67 9.14 4.66
N ILE A 155 5.23 9.85 5.62
CA ILE A 155 4.49 10.58 6.66
C ILE A 155 4.84 12.06 6.61
N SER A 156 3.82 12.88 6.73
CA SER A 156 3.93 14.34 6.84
C SER A 156 3.93 14.79 8.30
N ARG A 157 4.56 15.93 8.55
CA ARG A 157 4.42 16.70 9.78
C ARG A 157 3.99 18.11 9.39
N TYR A 158 2.75 18.45 9.65
CA TYR A 158 2.18 19.71 9.19
C TYR A 158 2.71 20.93 9.97
N GLU A 159 2.98 20.75 11.26
CA GLU A 159 3.55 21.82 12.10
C GLU A 159 4.85 22.39 11.53
N THR A 160 5.71 21.54 10.99
CA THR A 160 7.04 21.91 10.47
C THR A 160 7.12 21.86 8.95
N LYS A 161 6.05 21.43 8.25
CA LYS A 161 6.00 21.24 6.80
C LYS A 161 7.03 20.25 6.29
N GLU A 162 7.29 19.22 7.07
CA GLU A 162 8.21 18.13 6.74
C GLU A 162 7.44 16.92 6.19
N LYS A 163 8.10 16.17 5.32
CA LYS A 163 7.57 14.92 4.75
C LYS A 163 8.74 13.97 4.52
N TYR A 164 8.72 12.83 5.21
CA TYR A 164 9.80 11.85 5.11
C TYR A 164 9.26 10.44 4.93
N ALA A 165 10.06 9.63 4.23
CA ALA A 165 9.84 8.20 4.11
C ALA A 165 10.48 7.47 5.30
N PHE A 166 9.86 6.38 5.72
CA PHE A 166 10.46 5.41 6.63
C PHE A 166 10.07 3.99 6.19
N TYR A 167 10.82 3.01 6.69
CA TYR A 167 10.53 1.60 6.48
C TYR A 167 9.89 1.02 7.74
N GLY A 168 8.62 0.65 7.63
CA GLY A 168 7.86 -0.09 8.62
C GLY A 168 7.99 -1.59 8.42
N ASP A 169 6.87 -2.31 8.60
CA ASP A 169 6.78 -3.72 8.31
C ASP A 169 5.86 -3.96 7.09
N TYR A 170 6.01 -5.13 6.47
CA TYR A 170 5.10 -5.58 5.42
C TYR A 170 3.75 -5.94 6.02
N PRO A 171 2.63 -5.68 5.33
CA PRO A 171 1.36 -6.30 5.69
C PRO A 171 1.48 -7.83 5.71
N VAL A 172 0.87 -8.48 6.70
CA VAL A 172 0.87 -9.97 6.78
C VAL A 172 0.01 -10.57 5.67
N PHE A 173 -1.05 -9.88 5.29
CA PHE A 173 -1.83 -10.15 4.08
C PHE A 173 -2.46 -8.86 3.56
N SER A 174 -2.82 -8.88 2.27
CA SER A 174 -3.55 -7.79 1.64
C SER A 174 -4.67 -8.33 0.76
N ILE A 175 -5.89 -7.85 0.98
CA ILE A 175 -7.06 -8.20 0.17
C ILE A 175 -7.20 -7.19 -0.95
N LEU A 176 -7.15 -7.70 -2.16
CA LEU A 176 -7.32 -6.97 -3.41
C LEU A 176 -8.56 -7.46 -4.13
N ASP A 177 -9.68 -6.81 -3.89
CA ASP A 177 -10.93 -7.05 -4.62
C ASP A 177 -11.11 -5.93 -5.66
N PRO A 178 -11.01 -6.21 -6.96
CA PRO A 178 -11.13 -5.17 -8.00
C PRO A 178 -12.44 -4.38 -7.95
N GLU A 179 -13.50 -4.94 -7.38
CA GLU A 179 -14.79 -4.24 -7.23
C GLU A 179 -14.71 -3.04 -6.27
N THR A 180 -13.72 -3.02 -5.36
CA THR A 180 -13.49 -1.87 -4.48
C THR A 180 -13.11 -0.60 -5.24
N LEU A 181 -12.57 -0.73 -6.45
CA LEU A 181 -12.15 0.38 -7.29
C LEU A 181 -13.31 1.03 -8.08
N TYR A 182 -14.48 0.37 -8.17
CA TYR A 182 -15.59 0.80 -9.02
C TYR A 182 -16.18 2.16 -8.64
N SER A 183 -16.00 2.60 -7.41
CA SER A 183 -16.49 3.88 -6.90
C SER A 183 -15.48 5.03 -7.02
N LEU A 184 -14.28 4.75 -7.52
CA LEU A 184 -13.27 5.79 -7.67
C LEU A 184 -13.67 6.79 -8.75
N PRO A 185 -13.49 8.09 -8.50
CA PRO A 185 -13.55 9.09 -9.57
C PRO A 185 -12.56 8.78 -10.67
N VAL A 186 -12.94 9.01 -11.93
CA VAL A 186 -12.08 8.76 -13.11
C VAL A 186 -10.71 9.43 -12.97
N ARG A 187 -10.66 10.64 -12.40
CA ARG A 187 -9.40 11.35 -12.11
C ARG A 187 -8.48 10.53 -11.19
N GLN A 188 -9.02 9.88 -10.17
CA GLN A 188 -8.21 9.06 -9.25
C GLN A 188 -7.69 7.79 -9.93
N ILE A 189 -8.47 7.19 -10.82
CA ILE A 189 -8.01 6.07 -11.65
C ILE A 189 -6.87 6.53 -12.56
N ALA A 190 -7.01 7.69 -13.22
CA ALA A 190 -5.96 8.25 -14.05
C ALA A 190 -4.68 8.56 -13.27
N CYS A 191 -4.81 9.13 -12.07
CA CYS A 191 -3.65 9.38 -11.18
C CYS A 191 -2.98 8.06 -10.78
N GLY A 192 -3.74 7.04 -10.40
CA GLY A 192 -3.20 5.74 -10.00
C GLY A 192 -2.51 5.00 -11.14
N LEU A 193 -3.06 5.05 -12.36
CA LEU A 193 -2.41 4.51 -13.55
C LEU A 193 -1.09 5.24 -13.87
N SER A 194 -1.10 6.57 -13.77
CA SER A 194 0.09 7.40 -14.00
C SER A 194 1.16 7.12 -12.94
N ASP A 195 0.78 7.03 -11.67
CA ASP A 195 1.67 6.71 -10.56
C ASP A 195 2.31 5.32 -10.73
N THR A 196 1.50 4.31 -11.10
CA THR A 196 1.97 2.97 -11.44
C THR A 196 3.01 2.99 -12.55
N PHE A 197 2.75 3.75 -13.62
CA PHE A 197 3.65 3.90 -14.75
C PHE A 197 4.98 4.54 -14.33
N VAL A 198 4.93 5.62 -13.54
CA VAL A 198 6.12 6.32 -13.05
C VAL A 198 6.92 5.44 -12.08
N HIS A 199 6.27 4.71 -11.18
CA HIS A 199 6.97 3.75 -10.31
C HIS A 199 7.83 2.77 -11.11
N VAL A 200 7.32 2.24 -12.22
CA VAL A 200 8.08 1.35 -13.07
C VAL A 200 9.22 2.08 -13.78
N LEU A 201 8.96 3.29 -14.32
CA LEU A 201 10.00 4.07 -15.01
C LEU A 201 11.20 4.39 -14.10
N GLU A 202 10.96 4.76 -12.84
CA GLU A 202 12.04 5.10 -11.89
C GLU A 202 12.89 3.89 -11.46
N GLN A 203 12.42 2.68 -11.74
CA GLN A 203 13.18 1.44 -11.55
C GLN A 203 13.81 0.93 -12.86
N TYR A 204 13.25 1.32 -14.02
CA TYR A 204 13.63 0.84 -15.33
C TYR A 204 14.62 1.77 -16.06
N MET A 205 14.36 3.08 -16.07
CA MET A 205 15.14 4.07 -16.82
C MET A 205 16.36 4.58 -16.05
N THR A 206 17.19 3.68 -15.54
CA THR A 206 18.36 4.04 -14.72
C THR A 206 19.66 3.63 -15.39
N THR A 207 20.12 2.42 -15.19
CA THR A 207 21.38 1.91 -15.72
C THR A 207 21.11 0.85 -16.79
N PRO A 208 21.44 1.09 -18.05
CA PRO A 208 21.14 0.15 -19.13
C PRO A 208 21.92 -1.17 -18.99
N GLY A 209 21.28 -2.28 -19.32
CA GLY A 209 21.91 -3.57 -19.44
C GLY A 209 22.25 -4.30 -18.15
N GLN A 210 21.68 -3.89 -17.00
CA GLN A 210 21.89 -4.61 -15.75
C GLN A 210 21.14 -5.95 -15.69
N SER A 211 19.88 -6.00 -16.13
CA SER A 211 19.09 -7.23 -16.14
C SER A 211 18.06 -7.22 -17.26
N ARG A 212 18.22 -8.10 -18.23
CA ARG A 212 17.23 -8.30 -19.30
C ARG A 212 15.89 -8.84 -18.76
N LEU A 213 15.93 -9.61 -17.68
CA LEU A 213 14.72 -10.16 -17.08
C LEU A 213 13.89 -9.06 -16.42
N MET A 214 14.53 -8.21 -15.61
CA MET A 214 13.84 -7.08 -14.95
C MET A 214 13.36 -6.06 -15.98
N ASP A 215 14.15 -5.78 -17.03
CA ASP A 215 13.72 -4.92 -18.13
C ASP A 215 12.41 -5.43 -18.76
N ARG A 216 12.33 -6.71 -19.10
CA ARG A 216 11.13 -7.31 -19.69
C ARG A 216 9.93 -7.32 -18.77
N TRP A 217 10.13 -7.53 -17.45
CA TRP A 217 9.06 -7.44 -16.46
C TRP A 217 8.56 -6.01 -16.31
N ALA A 218 9.46 -5.05 -16.26
CA ALA A 218 9.12 -3.62 -16.27
C ALA A 218 8.37 -3.23 -17.54
N GLU A 219 8.87 -3.58 -18.70
CA GLU A 219 8.23 -3.36 -20.00
C GLU A 219 6.84 -4.01 -20.07
N GLY A 220 6.67 -5.23 -19.54
CA GLY A 220 5.39 -5.92 -19.48
C GLY A 220 4.36 -5.12 -18.66
N ILE A 221 4.74 -4.58 -17.50
CA ILE A 221 3.84 -3.75 -16.70
C ILE A 221 3.51 -2.44 -17.44
N LEU A 222 4.53 -1.77 -18.04
CA LEU A 222 4.31 -0.53 -18.79
C LEU A 222 3.37 -0.74 -19.97
N HIS A 223 3.55 -1.80 -20.76
CA HIS A 223 2.67 -2.15 -21.87
C HIS A 223 1.24 -2.42 -21.39
N THR A 224 1.08 -3.21 -20.31
CA THR A 224 -0.23 -3.47 -19.73
C THR A 224 -0.94 -2.18 -19.33
N VAL A 225 -0.25 -1.28 -18.62
CA VAL A 225 -0.84 0.01 -18.19
C VAL A 225 -1.27 0.85 -19.39
N ILE A 226 -0.45 0.93 -20.45
CA ILE A 226 -0.79 1.65 -21.68
C ILE A 226 -2.04 1.07 -22.34
N GLU A 227 -2.12 -0.25 -22.46
CA GLU A 227 -3.23 -0.94 -23.10
C GLU A 227 -4.55 -0.80 -22.36
N ILE A 228 -4.52 -0.93 -21.03
CA ILE A 228 -5.76 -0.90 -20.23
C ILE A 228 -6.23 0.50 -19.90
N ALA A 229 -5.35 1.52 -19.87
CA ALA A 229 -5.69 2.86 -19.40
C ALA A 229 -6.92 3.47 -20.11
N PRO A 230 -7.05 3.47 -21.44
CA PRO A 230 -8.22 4.05 -22.10
C PRO A 230 -9.53 3.37 -21.65
N ARG A 231 -9.51 2.05 -21.50
CA ARG A 231 -10.69 1.28 -21.11
C ARG A 231 -10.99 1.42 -19.62
N ALA A 232 -9.97 1.43 -18.76
CA ALA A 232 -10.14 1.66 -17.33
C ALA A 232 -10.80 3.03 -17.03
N LEU A 233 -10.50 4.04 -17.85
CA LEU A 233 -11.11 5.38 -17.73
C LEU A 233 -12.51 5.45 -18.30
N ALA A 234 -12.80 4.71 -19.37
CA ALA A 234 -14.12 4.70 -20.02
C ALA A 234 -15.12 3.76 -19.33
N GLU A 235 -14.63 2.63 -18.83
CA GLU A 235 -15.45 1.55 -18.25
C GLU A 235 -14.91 1.15 -16.86
N PRO A 236 -14.97 2.03 -15.84
CA PRO A 236 -14.35 1.80 -14.54
C PRO A 236 -14.99 0.69 -13.71
N ARG A 237 -16.01 0.01 -14.25
CA ARG A 237 -16.65 -1.17 -13.65
C ARG A 237 -16.38 -2.47 -14.43
N ASP A 238 -15.49 -2.43 -15.40
CA ASP A 238 -15.05 -3.64 -16.08
C ASP A 238 -14.10 -4.42 -15.18
N TYR A 239 -14.55 -5.56 -14.68
CA TYR A 239 -13.78 -6.38 -13.74
C TYR A 239 -12.45 -6.83 -14.31
N ALA A 240 -12.39 -7.22 -15.58
CA ALA A 240 -11.17 -7.70 -16.20
C ALA A 240 -10.11 -6.60 -16.23
N VAL A 241 -10.49 -5.41 -16.70
CA VAL A 241 -9.60 -4.25 -16.80
C VAL A 241 -9.15 -3.76 -15.42
N MET A 242 -10.09 -3.65 -14.46
CA MET A 242 -9.76 -3.20 -13.11
C MET A 242 -8.92 -4.22 -12.34
N SER A 243 -9.03 -5.51 -12.67
CA SER A 243 -8.16 -6.56 -12.14
C SER A 243 -6.72 -6.39 -12.61
N GLU A 244 -6.50 -6.14 -13.89
CA GLU A 244 -5.18 -5.87 -14.46
C GLU A 244 -4.57 -4.60 -13.86
N TYR A 245 -5.36 -3.52 -13.75
CA TYR A 245 -4.92 -2.26 -13.13
C TYR A 245 -4.48 -2.50 -11.68
N MET A 246 -5.32 -3.13 -10.87
CA MET A 246 -5.04 -3.37 -9.46
C MET A 246 -3.76 -4.19 -9.27
N LEU A 247 -3.62 -5.27 -10.03
CA LEU A 247 -2.43 -6.14 -9.94
C LEU A 247 -1.17 -5.44 -10.44
N ALA A 248 -1.24 -4.72 -11.58
CA ALA A 248 -0.12 -3.97 -12.12
C ALA A 248 0.40 -2.91 -11.12
N ALA A 249 -0.49 -2.17 -10.47
CA ALA A 249 -0.12 -1.17 -9.46
C ALA A 249 0.62 -1.79 -8.27
N THR A 250 0.18 -2.95 -7.80
CA THR A 250 0.84 -3.68 -6.70
C THR A 250 2.22 -4.17 -7.11
N LEU A 251 2.35 -4.80 -8.28
CA LEU A 251 3.61 -5.37 -8.77
C LEU A 251 4.61 -4.31 -9.21
N ALA A 252 4.15 -3.09 -9.51
CA ALA A 252 5.03 -1.97 -9.85
C ALA A 252 5.92 -1.52 -8.67
N LEU A 253 5.52 -1.77 -7.42
CA LEU A 253 6.27 -1.32 -6.23
C LEU A 253 6.18 -2.32 -5.05
N ASN A 254 6.40 -3.60 -5.34
CA ASN A 254 6.49 -4.65 -4.32
C ASN A 254 7.88 -5.30 -4.24
N ASP A 255 8.91 -4.57 -4.67
CA ASP A 255 10.31 -5.00 -4.73
C ASP A 255 10.64 -6.05 -5.82
N MET A 256 9.66 -6.53 -6.59
CA MET A 256 9.89 -7.60 -7.56
C MET A 256 10.74 -7.13 -8.75
N ILE A 257 10.40 -6.01 -9.37
CA ILE A 257 11.09 -5.53 -10.59
C ILE A 257 12.41 -4.80 -10.30
N ARG A 258 12.74 -4.57 -9.03
CA ARG A 258 13.99 -3.91 -8.63
C ARG A 258 15.14 -4.88 -8.36
N MET A 259 14.93 -6.18 -8.45
CA MET A 259 15.93 -7.18 -8.11
C MET A 259 17.20 -7.00 -8.94
N GLY A 260 18.29 -6.62 -8.26
CA GLY A 260 19.62 -6.46 -8.88
C GLY A 260 19.80 -5.27 -9.80
N VAL A 261 18.81 -4.34 -9.89
CA VAL A 261 18.91 -3.14 -10.73
C VAL A 261 18.99 -1.88 -9.88
N THR A 262 19.64 -0.86 -10.42
CA THR A 262 19.72 0.47 -9.82
C THR A 262 18.37 1.18 -9.93
N GLN A 263 18.00 1.96 -8.92
CA GLN A 263 16.78 2.76 -8.89
C GLN A 263 17.13 4.25 -8.81
N ASP A 264 16.25 5.07 -9.37
CA ASP A 264 16.31 6.52 -9.23
C ASP A 264 14.89 7.05 -9.01
N TRP A 265 14.66 7.61 -7.84
CA TRP A 265 13.35 8.11 -7.40
C TRP A 265 13.18 9.61 -7.56
N ALA A 266 13.86 10.22 -8.55
CA ALA A 266 13.90 11.65 -8.75
C ALA A 266 12.50 12.27 -8.89
N THR A 267 11.59 11.66 -9.64
CA THR A 267 10.22 12.16 -9.83
C THR A 267 9.43 12.20 -8.51
N HIS A 268 9.59 11.19 -7.66
CA HIS A 268 8.91 11.13 -6.36
C HIS A 268 9.53 12.04 -5.30
N MET A 269 10.74 12.58 -5.55
CA MET A 269 11.43 13.49 -4.62
C MET A 269 11.19 14.97 -4.93
N ILE A 270 10.55 15.29 -6.05
CA ILE A 270 10.12 16.66 -6.40
C ILE A 270 8.80 16.96 -5.67
#